data_85c3b9aa4a1162471d4765ed062e6ed9
#
_entry.id   85c3b9aa4a1162471d4765ed062e6ed9
#
_cell.length_a   1.000
_cell.length_b   1.000
_cell.length_c   1.000
_cell.angle_alpha   90.00
_cell.angle_beta   90.00
_cell.angle_gamma   90.00
#
_symmetry.space_group_name_H-M   'P 1'
#
loop_
_entity.id
_entity.type
_entity.pdbx_description
1 polymer ?
#
loop_
_entity_poly.entity_id
_entity_poly.type
_entity_poly.pdbx_seq_one_letter_code
_entity_poly.pdbx_strand_id
1 'polypeptide(L)'
;FLDPLAQRAVEKVRNRRSEREALIDRLAEGPRPYLYVIVATGNIYEDVVQARAAVSQGADIVAVIRSTGQSLLDYVPYGPTTEGFGGTYATQENFRIMRAALDEMGEKVGKYIRLCNYCSGLCMPEIAAMGAMERLDVMLNDALYGILFRDINMQRTLIDQFFSRVINGFAGVIINTGEDNYLTTADAYQEAHTVLASQFINERLALIAGIPEEQMGLGHAFEMDPDIENGFLYELAQAQMSREIFPRA
;
A
#
# COMPACT_ATOMS: atom_id res chain seq x y z
N PHE A 1 -18.92 16.26 -20.88
CA PHE A 1 -18.43 16.95 -19.68
C PHE A 1 -17.42 16.10 -18.90
N LEU A 2 -17.68 14.81 -18.68
CA LEU A 2 -16.80 13.92 -17.91
C LEU A 2 -15.54 13.50 -18.66
N ASP A 3 -15.59 13.29 -19.97
CA ASP A 3 -14.47 12.81 -20.78
C ASP A 3 -13.22 13.71 -20.68
N PRO A 4 -13.31 15.05 -20.78
CA PRO A 4 -12.14 15.89 -20.61
C PRO A 4 -11.53 15.87 -19.20
N LEU A 5 -12.35 15.60 -18.18
CA LEU A 5 -11.87 15.44 -16.80
C LEU A 5 -11.11 14.13 -16.64
N ALA A 6 -11.69 13.04 -17.14
CA ALA A 6 -11.05 11.73 -17.13
C ALA A 6 -9.73 11.73 -17.92
N GLN A 7 -9.72 12.35 -19.10
CA GLN A 7 -8.49 12.48 -19.91
C GLN A 7 -7.38 13.23 -19.16
N ARG A 8 -7.70 14.35 -18.48
CA ARG A 8 -6.72 15.07 -17.67
C ARG A 8 -6.19 14.25 -16.50
N ALA A 9 -7.04 13.48 -15.83
CA ALA A 9 -6.63 12.60 -14.75
C ALA A 9 -5.68 11.50 -15.27
N VAL A 10 -6.03 10.85 -16.37
CA VAL A 10 -5.20 9.83 -17.02
C VAL A 10 -3.85 10.41 -17.45
N GLU A 11 -3.83 11.59 -18.04
CA GLU A 11 -2.60 12.27 -18.42
C GLU A 11 -1.74 12.63 -17.18
N LYS A 12 -2.36 13.11 -16.11
CA LYS A 12 -1.65 13.36 -14.85
C LYS A 12 -0.99 12.09 -14.32
N VAL A 13 -1.70 10.96 -14.31
CA VAL A 13 -1.15 9.67 -13.85
C VAL A 13 0.04 9.24 -14.73
N ARG A 14 -0.08 9.34 -16.06
CA ARG A 14 1.04 9.04 -16.97
C ARG A 14 2.27 9.89 -16.65
N ASN A 15 2.09 11.19 -16.50
CA ASN A 15 3.17 12.10 -16.19
C ASN A 15 3.83 11.76 -14.84
N ARG A 16 3.04 11.41 -13.83
CA ARG A 16 3.57 10.98 -12.52
C ARG A 16 4.33 9.65 -12.59
N ARG A 17 3.89 8.74 -13.42
CA ARG A 17 4.63 7.49 -13.69
C ARG A 17 5.99 7.79 -14.34
N SER A 18 6.01 8.58 -15.40
CA SER A 18 7.26 8.96 -16.08
C SER A 18 8.21 9.75 -15.18
N GLU A 19 7.67 10.62 -14.33
CA GLU A 19 8.46 11.34 -13.32
C GLU A 19 9.09 10.38 -12.30
N ARG A 20 8.34 9.36 -11.83
CA ARG A 20 8.90 8.32 -10.96
C ARG A 20 10.06 7.59 -11.62
N GLU A 21 9.85 7.11 -12.84
CA GLU A 21 10.85 6.38 -13.60
C GLU A 21 12.14 7.21 -13.76
N ALA A 22 12.01 8.47 -14.15
CA ALA A 22 13.14 9.39 -14.30
C ALA A 22 13.87 9.68 -12.96
N LEU A 23 13.12 9.75 -11.84
CA LEU A 23 13.72 9.95 -10.51
C LEU A 23 14.46 8.71 -10.02
N ILE A 24 13.93 7.52 -10.28
CA ILE A 24 14.59 6.26 -9.95
C ILE A 24 15.88 6.11 -10.77
N ASP A 25 15.84 6.41 -12.06
CA ASP A 25 17.03 6.37 -12.93
C ASP A 25 18.11 7.34 -12.46
N ARG A 26 17.73 8.50 -11.94
CA ARG A 26 18.65 9.54 -11.50
C ARG A 26 19.23 9.32 -10.10
N LEU A 27 18.40 8.94 -9.15
CA LEU A 27 18.78 8.80 -7.74
C LEU A 27 19.19 7.37 -7.36
N ALA A 28 18.76 6.38 -8.18
CA ALA A 28 18.77 4.96 -7.85
C ALA A 28 17.95 4.62 -6.60
N GLU A 29 17.82 3.35 -6.32
CA GLU A 29 17.14 2.86 -5.11
C GLU A 29 18.16 2.29 -4.12
N GLY A 30 17.74 2.12 -2.88
CA GLY A 30 18.53 1.44 -1.87
C GLY A 30 18.77 -0.04 -2.19
N PRO A 31 19.69 -0.70 -1.49
CA PRO A 31 19.92 -2.13 -1.64
C PRO A 31 18.72 -2.95 -1.17
N ARG A 32 18.49 -4.09 -1.78
CA ARG A 32 17.47 -5.05 -1.32
C ARG A 32 18.04 -5.98 -0.24
N PRO A 33 17.22 -6.42 0.75
CA PRO A 33 15.82 -6.07 0.95
C PRO A 33 15.63 -4.62 1.40
N TYR A 34 14.52 -3.99 0.99
CA TYR A 34 14.22 -2.62 1.40
C TYR A 34 13.84 -2.53 2.87
N LEU A 35 14.34 -1.48 3.53
CA LEU A 35 13.86 -1.09 4.85
C LEU A 35 12.52 -0.37 4.72
N TYR A 36 11.47 -1.03 5.20
CA TYR A 36 10.10 -0.56 5.20
C TYR A 36 9.74 -0.01 6.58
N VAL A 37 9.38 1.26 6.66
CA VAL A 37 9.04 1.93 7.92
C VAL A 37 7.64 2.52 7.83
N ILE A 38 6.83 2.26 8.85
CA ILE A 38 5.48 2.78 8.97
C ILE A 38 5.49 4.07 9.78
N VAL A 39 4.84 5.11 9.25
CA VAL A 39 4.55 6.37 9.94
C VAL A 39 3.06 6.68 9.76
N ALA A 40 2.30 6.70 10.83
CA ALA A 40 0.84 6.86 10.76
C ALA A 40 0.28 7.32 12.11
N THR A 41 0.65 8.54 12.53
CA THR A 41 0.25 9.09 13.82
C THR A 41 -1.20 9.56 13.90
N GLY A 42 -1.84 9.72 12.74
CA GLY A 42 -3.15 10.38 12.59
C GLY A 42 -3.05 11.84 12.14
N ASN A 43 -1.83 12.40 12.16
CA ASN A 43 -1.56 13.77 11.78
C ASN A 43 -0.48 13.79 10.70
N ILE A 44 -0.82 14.19 9.49
CA ILE A 44 0.10 14.16 8.34
C ILE A 44 1.37 14.98 8.57
N TYR A 45 1.31 16.05 9.34
CA TYR A 45 2.47 16.90 9.61
C TYR A 45 3.45 16.22 10.57
N GLU A 46 2.96 15.48 11.55
CA GLU A 46 3.78 14.65 12.43
C GLU A 46 4.35 13.44 11.69
N ASP A 47 3.56 12.83 10.81
CA ASP A 47 4.00 11.75 9.94
C ASP A 47 5.19 12.19 9.07
N VAL A 48 5.17 13.41 8.54
CA VAL A 48 6.30 13.98 7.79
C VAL A 48 7.57 14.08 8.65
N VAL A 49 7.44 14.48 9.91
CA VAL A 49 8.59 14.53 10.83
C VAL A 49 9.17 13.14 11.05
N GLN A 50 8.31 12.16 11.32
CA GLN A 50 8.73 10.76 11.49
C GLN A 50 9.32 10.17 10.20
N ALA A 51 8.72 10.46 9.04
CA ALA A 51 9.23 10.01 7.75
C ALA A 51 10.65 10.54 7.47
N ARG A 52 10.89 11.82 7.73
CA ARG A 52 12.22 12.42 7.60
C ARG A 52 13.25 11.76 8.52
N ALA A 53 12.86 11.46 9.75
CA ALA A 53 13.71 10.73 10.69
C ALA A 53 14.00 9.30 10.20
N ALA A 54 12.98 8.57 9.75
CA ALA A 54 13.11 7.24 9.21
C ALA A 54 14.05 7.18 8.00
N VAL A 55 13.90 8.09 7.03
CA VAL A 55 14.77 8.18 5.85
C VAL A 55 16.21 8.50 6.26
N SER A 56 16.41 9.39 7.25
CA SER A 56 17.74 9.70 7.79
C SER A 56 18.41 8.49 8.45
N GLN A 57 17.64 7.52 8.92
CA GLN A 57 18.09 6.26 9.49
C GLN A 57 18.20 5.12 8.49
N GLY A 58 17.91 5.38 7.22
CA GLY A 58 18.12 4.42 6.14
C GLY A 58 16.85 3.84 5.50
N ALA A 59 15.65 4.25 5.90
CA ALA A 59 14.42 3.76 5.29
C ALA A 59 14.43 3.93 3.76
N ASP A 60 13.96 2.90 3.06
CA ASP A 60 13.81 2.87 1.60
C ASP A 60 12.36 3.06 1.19
N ILE A 61 11.45 2.60 2.04
CA ILE A 61 10.00 2.73 1.87
C ILE A 61 9.42 3.35 3.12
N VAL A 62 8.64 4.40 2.95
CA VAL A 62 7.82 4.98 4.02
C VAL A 62 6.36 4.67 3.73
N ALA A 63 5.71 3.99 4.67
CA ALA A 63 4.32 3.61 4.56
C ALA A 63 3.44 4.41 5.52
N VAL A 64 2.33 4.89 5.00
CA VAL A 64 1.30 5.55 5.79
C VAL A 64 0.07 4.64 5.84
N ILE A 65 -0.23 4.09 7.02
CA ILE A 65 -1.45 3.32 7.22
C ILE A 65 -2.64 4.29 7.25
N ARG A 66 -3.69 3.98 6.49
CA ARG A 66 -4.91 4.79 6.50
C ARG A 66 -5.60 4.73 7.87
N SER A 67 -6.34 5.76 8.21
CA SER A 67 -7.12 5.80 9.44
C SER A 67 -8.15 4.65 9.48
N THR A 68 -8.31 4.02 10.64
CA THR A 68 -9.14 2.81 10.82
C THR A 68 -10.57 3.01 10.32
N GLY A 69 -11.18 4.17 10.58
CA GLY A 69 -12.56 4.45 10.17
C GLY A 69 -12.72 4.71 8.66
N GLN A 70 -11.64 4.96 7.94
CA GLN A 70 -11.73 5.30 6.52
C GLN A 70 -12.21 4.12 5.67
N SER A 71 -11.99 2.89 6.10
CA SER A 71 -12.48 1.70 5.37
C SER A 71 -14.00 1.61 5.27
N LEU A 72 -14.72 2.32 6.12
CA LEU A 72 -16.19 2.37 6.11
C LEU A 72 -16.75 3.55 5.31
N LEU A 73 -15.90 4.45 4.84
CA LEU A 73 -16.31 5.58 4.02
C LEU A 73 -16.39 5.18 2.54
N ASP A 74 -17.43 5.60 1.89
CA ASP A 74 -17.60 5.46 0.43
C ASP A 74 -17.11 6.68 -0.36
N TYR A 75 -16.35 7.55 0.30
CA TYR A 75 -15.71 8.73 -0.27
C TYR A 75 -14.35 8.95 0.40
N VAL A 76 -13.47 9.69 -0.26
CA VAL A 76 -12.19 10.12 0.34
C VAL A 76 -12.35 11.50 0.94
N PRO A 77 -11.98 11.72 2.21
CA PRO A 77 -11.96 13.04 2.81
C PRO A 77 -11.09 14.01 2.04
N TYR A 78 -11.41 15.29 2.14
CA TYR A 78 -10.69 16.35 1.46
C TYR A 78 -9.71 17.07 2.40
N GLY A 79 -8.56 17.46 1.85
CA GLY A 79 -7.57 18.29 2.52
C GLY A 79 -6.56 17.52 3.37
N PRO A 80 -5.60 18.25 3.96
CA PRO A 80 -4.69 17.67 4.93
C PRO A 80 -5.43 17.34 6.22
N THR A 81 -5.05 16.25 6.88
CA THR A 81 -5.76 15.76 8.07
C THR A 81 -4.84 15.63 9.28
N THR A 82 -5.38 15.94 10.46
CA THR A 82 -4.66 15.91 11.74
C THR A 82 -5.38 15.10 12.82
N GLU A 83 -6.44 14.39 12.46
CA GLU A 83 -7.37 13.76 13.40
C GLU A 83 -7.62 12.27 13.09
N GLY A 84 -6.65 11.59 12.51
CA GLY A 84 -6.73 10.16 12.25
C GLY A 84 -6.66 9.33 13.51
N PHE A 85 -7.31 8.16 13.48
CA PHE A 85 -7.26 7.17 14.54
C PHE A 85 -6.79 5.83 13.99
N GLY A 86 -5.77 5.24 14.62
CA GLY A 86 -5.16 3.99 14.14
C GLY A 86 -4.54 4.12 12.75
N GLY A 87 -4.18 5.32 12.38
CA GLY A 87 -3.61 5.68 11.08
C GLY A 87 -3.96 7.09 10.68
N THR A 88 -3.43 7.54 9.54
CA THR A 88 -3.64 8.87 8.97
C THR A 88 -4.49 8.74 7.72
N TYR A 89 -5.48 9.60 7.53
CA TYR A 89 -6.36 9.53 6.38
C TYR A 89 -5.59 9.53 5.06
N ALA A 90 -5.95 8.61 4.17
CA ALA A 90 -5.48 8.62 2.79
C ALA A 90 -6.30 9.65 2.01
N THR A 91 -5.78 10.86 1.90
CA THR A 91 -6.35 11.94 1.10
C THR A 91 -5.35 12.36 0.03
N GLN A 92 -5.83 13.01 -1.03
CA GLN A 92 -4.94 13.48 -2.08
C GLN A 92 -3.88 14.45 -1.56
N GLU A 93 -4.27 15.33 -0.64
CA GLU A 93 -3.36 16.30 -0.01
C GLU A 93 -2.33 15.62 0.88
N ASN A 94 -2.72 14.60 1.64
CA ASN A 94 -1.78 13.85 2.46
C ASN A 94 -0.75 13.11 1.60
N PHE A 95 -1.16 12.51 0.50
CA PHE A 95 -0.22 11.93 -0.48
C PHE A 95 0.76 12.98 -1.01
N ARG A 96 0.25 14.15 -1.42
CA ARG A 96 1.07 15.23 -1.94
C ARG A 96 2.08 15.76 -0.92
N ILE A 97 1.65 15.96 0.33
CA ILE A 97 2.49 16.46 1.42
C ILE A 97 3.61 15.45 1.72
N MET A 98 3.25 14.18 1.89
CA MET A 98 4.24 13.15 2.17
C MET A 98 5.20 12.95 0.99
N ARG A 99 4.69 12.91 -0.25
CA ARG A 99 5.54 12.77 -1.43
C ARG A 99 6.56 13.88 -1.54
N ALA A 100 6.16 15.12 -1.32
CA ALA A 100 7.07 16.27 -1.33
C ALA A 100 8.18 16.15 -0.27
N ALA A 101 7.82 15.69 0.93
CA ALA A 101 8.79 15.48 2.01
C ALA A 101 9.79 14.37 1.68
N LEU A 102 9.32 13.27 1.08
CA LEU A 102 10.19 12.15 0.67
C LEU A 102 11.09 12.51 -0.51
N ASP A 103 10.62 13.36 -1.43
CA ASP A 103 11.46 13.85 -2.52
C ASP A 103 12.61 14.71 -1.98
N GLU A 104 12.30 15.65 -1.09
CA GLU A 104 13.32 16.47 -0.44
C GLU A 104 14.36 15.61 0.30
N MET A 105 13.89 14.58 1.01
CA MET A 105 14.78 13.68 1.72
C MET A 105 15.59 12.80 0.77
N GLY A 106 14.98 12.32 -0.31
CA GLY A 106 15.65 11.53 -1.35
C GLY A 106 16.82 12.29 -1.98
N GLU A 107 16.63 13.57 -2.31
CA GLU A 107 17.73 14.44 -2.78
C GLU A 107 18.85 14.57 -1.74
N LYS A 108 18.49 14.68 -0.45
CA LYS A 108 19.46 14.79 0.64
C LYS A 108 20.32 13.54 0.84
N VAL A 109 19.69 12.37 0.77
CA VAL A 109 20.36 11.08 1.02
C VAL A 109 20.91 10.43 -0.23
N GLY A 110 20.58 10.98 -1.40
CA GLY A 110 21.06 10.50 -2.69
C GLY A 110 20.42 9.19 -3.14
N LYS A 111 19.18 8.90 -2.72
CA LYS A 111 18.41 7.74 -3.18
C LYS A 111 16.92 8.03 -3.30
N TYR A 112 16.23 7.33 -4.20
CA TYR A 112 14.78 7.42 -4.32
C TYR A 112 14.10 6.73 -3.14
N ILE A 113 13.18 7.42 -2.48
CA ILE A 113 12.41 6.89 -1.35
C ILE A 113 10.99 6.59 -1.83
N ARG A 114 10.55 5.36 -1.69
CA ARG A 114 9.20 4.94 -2.08
C ARG A 114 8.17 5.36 -1.05
N LEU A 115 7.03 5.83 -1.53
CA LEU A 115 5.83 6.08 -0.73
C LEU A 115 4.89 4.90 -0.87
N CYS A 116 4.53 4.30 0.26
CA CYS A 116 3.50 3.27 0.36
C CYS A 116 2.28 3.79 1.11
N ASN A 117 1.12 3.35 0.71
CA ASN A 117 -0.12 3.58 1.45
C ASN A 117 -0.97 2.30 1.45
N TYR A 118 -1.92 2.24 2.37
CA TYR A 118 -2.86 1.14 2.48
C TYR A 118 -4.15 1.48 1.76
N CYS A 119 -4.63 0.55 0.95
CA CYS A 119 -5.81 0.70 0.15
C CYS A 119 -6.80 -0.41 0.46
N SER A 120 -7.79 -0.09 1.23
CA SER A 120 -8.87 -1.02 1.57
C SER A 120 -10.15 -0.25 1.89
N GLY A 121 -11.29 -0.95 1.85
CA GLY A 121 -12.58 -0.38 2.15
C GLY A 121 -13.36 0.10 0.93
N LEU A 122 -14.46 0.81 1.19
CA LEU A 122 -15.44 1.18 0.16
C LEU A 122 -14.95 2.26 -0.83
N CYS A 123 -13.97 3.08 -0.43
CA CYS A 123 -13.38 4.13 -1.28
C CYS A 123 -12.03 3.72 -1.88
N MET A 124 -11.78 2.43 -2.02
CA MET A 124 -10.50 1.92 -2.50
C MET A 124 -10.10 2.41 -3.90
N PRO A 125 -10.95 2.40 -4.92
CA PRO A 125 -10.59 2.90 -6.24
C PRO A 125 -10.24 4.39 -6.23
N GLU A 126 -10.93 5.18 -5.41
CA GLU A 126 -10.67 6.61 -5.24
C GLU A 126 -9.32 6.84 -4.58
N ILE A 127 -8.97 6.07 -3.55
CA ILE A 127 -7.64 6.13 -2.92
C ILE A 127 -6.56 5.77 -3.94
N ALA A 128 -6.76 4.72 -4.72
CA ALA A 128 -5.83 4.31 -5.76
C ALA A 128 -5.62 5.42 -6.81
N ALA A 129 -6.71 6.05 -7.28
CA ALA A 129 -6.65 7.14 -8.25
C ALA A 129 -5.92 8.37 -7.68
N MET A 130 -6.24 8.77 -6.46
CA MET A 130 -5.58 9.92 -5.81
C MET A 130 -4.10 9.66 -5.55
N GLY A 131 -3.75 8.46 -5.08
CA GLY A 131 -2.37 8.04 -4.91
C GLY A 131 -1.59 8.05 -6.23
N ALA A 132 -2.19 7.52 -7.29
CA ALA A 132 -1.60 7.52 -8.62
C ALA A 132 -1.35 8.94 -9.16
N MET A 133 -2.26 9.86 -8.90
CA MET A 133 -2.11 11.28 -9.28
C MET A 133 -1.05 12.03 -8.46
N GLU A 134 -0.66 11.52 -7.31
CA GLU A 134 0.37 12.12 -6.45
C GLU A 134 1.65 11.27 -6.36
N ARG A 135 1.87 10.37 -7.33
CA ARG A 135 3.09 9.54 -7.47
C ARG A 135 3.31 8.59 -6.31
N LEU A 136 2.25 7.88 -5.90
CA LEU A 136 2.37 6.75 -5.00
C LEU A 136 3.18 5.63 -5.67
N ASP A 137 4.02 4.93 -4.93
CA ASP A 137 4.91 3.90 -5.45
C ASP A 137 4.45 2.49 -5.14
N VAL A 138 3.87 2.30 -3.96
CA VAL A 138 3.44 0.99 -3.46
C VAL A 138 2.06 1.14 -2.83
N MET A 139 1.19 0.20 -3.14
CA MET A 139 -0.13 0.10 -2.54
C MET A 139 -0.22 -1.24 -1.82
N LEU A 140 -0.28 -1.20 -0.49
CA LEU A 140 -0.57 -2.39 0.28
C LEU A 140 -2.07 -2.67 0.21
N ASN A 141 -2.40 -3.88 -0.22
CA ASN A 141 -3.76 -4.31 -0.42
C ASN A 141 -4.04 -5.58 0.38
N ASP A 142 -4.23 -5.40 1.66
CA ASP A 142 -4.61 -6.42 2.63
C ASP A 142 -6.12 -6.68 2.71
N ALA A 143 -6.85 -6.01 1.88
CA ALA A 143 -8.26 -5.76 2.09
C ALA A 143 -9.19 -6.94 1.88
N LEU A 144 -8.79 -7.99 1.18
CA LEU A 144 -9.70 -9.08 0.87
C LEU A 144 -10.13 -9.83 2.13
N TYR A 145 -9.24 -10.06 3.06
CA TYR A 145 -9.59 -10.72 4.30
C TYR A 145 -10.53 -9.86 5.17
N GLY A 146 -10.12 -8.64 5.50
CA GLY A 146 -10.95 -7.76 6.33
C GLY A 146 -12.33 -7.52 5.74
N ILE A 147 -12.45 -7.56 4.43
CA ILE A 147 -13.68 -7.31 3.70
C ILE A 147 -14.50 -8.59 3.54
N LEU A 148 -13.92 -9.72 3.19
CA LEU A 148 -14.64 -11.00 3.08
C LEU A 148 -15.33 -11.40 4.39
N PHE A 149 -14.75 -11.04 5.52
CA PHE A 149 -15.32 -11.37 6.84
C PHE A 149 -16.10 -10.24 7.52
N ARG A 150 -15.95 -9.00 7.05
CA ARG A 150 -16.58 -7.84 7.66
C ARG A 150 -17.59 -7.16 6.74
N ASP A 151 -17.55 -7.46 5.46
CA ASP A 151 -18.29 -6.68 4.50
C ASP A 151 -19.67 -7.23 4.22
N ILE A 152 -20.51 -6.28 3.98
CA ILE A 152 -21.91 -6.40 3.70
C ILE A 152 -22.18 -6.73 2.23
N ASN A 153 -21.21 -6.47 1.33
CA ASN A 153 -21.39 -6.63 -0.10
C ASN A 153 -20.13 -7.12 -0.83
N MET A 154 -19.99 -8.42 -0.92
CA MET A 154 -18.87 -9.07 -1.59
C MET A 154 -18.72 -8.67 -3.06
N GLN A 155 -19.81 -8.47 -3.78
CA GLN A 155 -19.76 -8.10 -5.20
C GLN A 155 -19.12 -6.71 -5.36
N ARG A 156 -19.55 -5.74 -4.58
CA ARG A 156 -18.97 -4.40 -4.60
C ARG A 156 -17.48 -4.45 -4.25
N THR A 157 -17.13 -5.19 -3.22
CA THR A 157 -15.73 -5.35 -2.80
C THR A 157 -14.86 -5.89 -3.91
N LEU A 158 -15.27 -6.96 -4.59
CA LEU A 158 -14.51 -7.54 -5.68
C LEU A 158 -14.40 -6.57 -6.88
N ILE A 159 -15.45 -5.80 -7.16
CA ILE A 159 -15.42 -4.77 -8.19
C ILE A 159 -14.42 -3.66 -7.82
N ASP A 160 -14.49 -3.14 -6.61
CA ASP A 160 -13.59 -2.08 -6.13
C ASP A 160 -12.13 -2.56 -6.11
N GLN A 161 -11.90 -3.79 -5.69
CA GLN A 161 -10.59 -4.45 -5.74
C GLN A 161 -10.07 -4.54 -7.17
N PHE A 162 -10.91 -4.95 -8.12
CA PHE A 162 -10.51 -5.04 -9.52
C PHE A 162 -10.16 -3.67 -10.11
N PHE A 163 -11.01 -2.67 -9.92
CA PHE A 163 -10.76 -1.33 -10.44
C PHE A 163 -9.54 -0.68 -9.81
N SER A 164 -9.30 -0.85 -8.51
CA SER A 164 -8.09 -0.34 -7.87
C SER A 164 -6.83 -0.94 -8.49
N ARG A 165 -6.86 -2.22 -8.85
CA ARG A 165 -5.74 -2.87 -9.54
C ARG A 165 -5.52 -2.34 -10.94
N VAL A 166 -6.59 -2.14 -11.71
CA VAL A 166 -6.49 -1.52 -13.05
C VAL A 166 -5.83 -0.14 -12.96
N ILE A 167 -6.23 0.67 -11.99
CA ILE A 167 -5.64 2.00 -11.76
C ILE A 167 -4.16 1.89 -11.38
N ASN A 168 -3.85 1.03 -10.40
CA ASN A 168 -2.47 0.82 -9.93
C ASN A 168 -1.58 0.26 -11.05
N GLY A 169 -2.06 -0.70 -11.83
CA GLY A 169 -1.34 -1.25 -12.98
C GLY A 169 -1.01 -0.18 -14.02
N PHE A 170 -1.98 0.63 -14.37
CA PHE A 170 -1.78 1.75 -15.30
C PHE A 170 -0.76 2.77 -14.75
N ALA A 171 -0.81 3.07 -13.46
CA ALA A 171 0.09 4.00 -12.80
C ALA A 171 1.50 3.45 -12.53
N GLY A 172 1.75 2.16 -12.77
CA GLY A 172 3.02 1.52 -12.42
C GLY A 172 3.25 1.41 -10.91
N VAL A 173 2.19 1.40 -10.12
CA VAL A 173 2.24 1.24 -8.65
C VAL A 173 2.41 -0.23 -8.33
N ILE A 174 3.36 -0.56 -7.46
CA ILE A 174 3.54 -1.92 -6.97
C ILE A 174 2.36 -2.27 -6.07
N ILE A 175 1.71 -3.39 -6.35
CA ILE A 175 0.63 -3.92 -5.54
C ILE A 175 1.25 -4.93 -4.56
N ASN A 176 1.30 -4.57 -3.29
CA ASN A 176 1.73 -5.45 -2.24
C ASN A 176 0.52 -6.16 -1.64
N THR A 177 0.52 -7.48 -1.70
CA THR A 177 -0.55 -8.33 -1.17
C THR A 177 -0.23 -8.83 0.24
N GLY A 178 0.47 -8.03 1.03
CA GLY A 178 0.82 -8.35 2.41
C GLY A 178 -0.42 -8.51 3.30
N GLU A 179 -0.29 -9.37 4.27
CA GLU A 179 -1.36 -9.75 5.19
C GLU A 179 -0.94 -9.53 6.66
N ASP A 180 -0.45 -8.33 6.91
CA ASP A 180 0.19 -7.99 8.18
C ASP A 180 -0.78 -7.96 9.37
N ASN A 181 -2.07 -7.71 9.11
CA ASN A 181 -3.03 -7.45 10.18
C ASN A 181 -3.54 -8.70 10.90
N TYR A 182 -3.18 -9.87 10.42
CA TYR A 182 -3.64 -11.14 11.00
C TYR A 182 -2.68 -11.73 11.98
N LEU A 183 -1.43 -11.33 11.85
CA LEU A 183 -0.31 -11.94 12.55
C LEU A 183 -0.14 -11.38 13.97
N THR A 184 -0.91 -10.36 14.31
CA THR A 184 -0.93 -9.74 15.64
C THR A 184 -1.98 -10.30 16.58
N THR A 185 -2.73 -11.33 16.16
CA THR A 185 -3.76 -11.95 16.96
C THR A 185 -3.61 -13.46 16.97
N ALA A 186 -4.01 -14.13 18.05
CA ALA A 186 -4.05 -15.59 18.12
C ALA A 186 -4.85 -16.23 16.96
N ASP A 187 -5.81 -15.48 16.43
CA ASP A 187 -6.65 -15.91 15.31
C ASP A 187 -5.86 -16.02 13.99
N ALA A 188 -4.85 -15.17 13.78
CA ALA A 188 -3.99 -15.25 12.59
C ALA A 188 -3.31 -16.59 12.43
N TYR A 189 -2.96 -17.16 13.51
CA TYR A 189 -2.33 -18.46 13.62
C TYR A 189 -3.26 -19.59 13.21
N GLN A 190 -4.50 -19.52 13.64
CA GLN A 190 -5.53 -20.49 13.30
C GLN A 190 -6.05 -20.29 11.88
N GLU A 191 -5.95 -19.07 11.36
CA GLU A 191 -6.48 -18.64 10.07
C GLU A 191 -5.43 -18.50 8.95
N ALA A 192 -4.23 -19.07 9.13
CA ALA A 192 -3.15 -18.99 8.14
C ALA A 192 -3.57 -19.47 6.73
N HIS A 193 -4.44 -20.49 6.65
CA HIS A 193 -4.99 -20.98 5.39
C HIS A 193 -5.88 -19.94 4.70
N THR A 194 -6.57 -19.11 5.46
CA THR A 194 -7.41 -18.02 4.95
C THR A 194 -6.56 -16.90 4.35
N VAL A 195 -5.43 -16.60 4.99
CA VAL A 195 -4.46 -15.62 4.47
C VAL A 195 -3.90 -16.08 3.12
N LEU A 196 -3.50 -17.35 3.00
CA LEU A 196 -3.03 -17.92 1.73
C LEU A 196 -4.12 -17.89 0.64
N ALA A 197 -5.36 -18.21 0.99
CA ALA A 197 -6.49 -18.13 0.05
C ALA A 197 -6.73 -16.69 -0.41
N SER A 198 -6.63 -15.73 0.49
CA SER A 198 -6.76 -14.30 0.21
C SER A 198 -5.67 -13.81 -0.74
N GLN A 199 -4.42 -14.20 -0.50
CA GLN A 199 -3.29 -13.92 -1.40
C GLN A 199 -3.50 -14.51 -2.79
N PHE A 200 -3.99 -15.75 -2.88
CA PHE A 200 -4.30 -16.39 -4.15
C PHE A 200 -5.38 -15.64 -4.94
N ILE A 201 -6.46 -15.19 -4.28
CA ILE A 201 -7.51 -14.38 -4.92
C ILE A 201 -6.94 -13.05 -5.40
N ASN A 202 -6.12 -12.40 -4.58
CA ASN A 202 -5.46 -11.14 -4.92
C ASN A 202 -4.59 -11.26 -6.17
N GLU A 203 -3.79 -12.31 -6.24
CA GLU A 203 -2.96 -12.57 -7.42
C GLU A 203 -3.82 -12.83 -8.67
N ARG A 204 -4.86 -13.64 -8.54
CA ARG A 204 -5.77 -13.93 -9.66
C ARG A 204 -6.46 -12.68 -10.18
N LEU A 205 -6.91 -11.80 -9.31
CA LEU A 205 -7.48 -10.51 -9.71
C LEU A 205 -6.45 -9.63 -10.42
N ALA A 206 -5.21 -9.61 -9.95
CA ALA A 206 -4.14 -8.87 -10.61
C ALA A 206 -3.85 -9.41 -12.02
N LEU A 207 -3.76 -10.73 -12.18
CA LEU A 207 -3.58 -11.36 -13.48
C LEU A 207 -4.74 -11.06 -14.46
N ILE A 208 -5.98 -11.12 -13.99
CA ILE A 208 -7.16 -10.78 -14.81
C ILE A 208 -7.15 -9.30 -15.20
N ALA A 209 -6.68 -8.42 -14.30
CA ALA A 209 -6.50 -7.00 -14.58
C ALA A 209 -5.30 -6.68 -15.50
N GLY A 210 -4.52 -7.70 -15.89
CA GLY A 210 -3.36 -7.53 -16.75
C GLY A 210 -2.17 -6.83 -16.08
N ILE A 211 -2.04 -6.97 -14.77
CA ILE A 211 -0.93 -6.37 -14.01
C ILE A 211 0.35 -7.13 -14.34
N PRO A 212 1.44 -6.44 -14.74
CA PRO A 212 2.72 -7.07 -15.01
C PRO A 212 3.37 -7.59 -13.71
N GLU A 213 4.16 -8.64 -13.83
CA GLU A 213 4.78 -9.33 -12.68
C GLU A 213 5.66 -8.40 -11.83
N GLU A 214 6.37 -7.48 -12.46
CA GLU A 214 7.23 -6.50 -11.78
C GLU A 214 6.48 -5.50 -10.90
N GLN A 215 5.16 -5.43 -11.04
CA GLN A 215 4.29 -4.62 -10.20
C GLN A 215 3.62 -5.42 -9.07
N MET A 216 3.93 -6.70 -8.95
CA MET A 216 3.39 -7.54 -7.89
C MET A 216 4.43 -7.76 -6.81
N GLY A 217 4.04 -7.50 -5.57
CA GLY A 217 4.85 -7.70 -4.39
C GLY A 217 4.12 -8.54 -3.35
N LEU A 218 4.88 -9.22 -2.53
CA LEU A 218 4.41 -9.93 -1.36
C LEU A 218 5.09 -9.35 -0.13
N GLY A 219 4.33 -8.85 0.82
CA GLY A 219 4.83 -8.39 2.11
C GLY A 219 4.39 -9.34 3.21
N HIS A 220 5.30 -9.61 4.13
CA HIS A 220 5.00 -10.30 5.38
C HIS A 220 5.51 -9.45 6.54
N ALA A 221 4.68 -9.28 7.56
CA ALA A 221 5.12 -8.84 8.86
C ALA A 221 5.47 -10.07 9.70
N PHE A 222 6.45 -9.93 10.54
CA PHE A 222 6.83 -11.00 11.47
C PHE A 222 6.41 -10.59 12.87
N GLU A 223 5.51 -11.39 13.46
CA GLU A 223 5.09 -11.20 14.83
C GLU A 223 6.23 -11.57 15.78
N MET A 224 6.56 -10.65 16.62
CA MET A 224 7.63 -10.80 17.61
C MET A 224 7.11 -10.84 19.04
N ASP A 225 5.80 -11.01 19.23
CA ASP A 225 5.22 -11.12 20.55
C ASP A 225 5.73 -12.38 21.24
N PRO A 226 6.43 -12.26 22.39
CA PRO A 226 7.00 -13.40 23.09
C PRO A 226 5.93 -14.32 23.69
N ASP A 227 4.69 -13.87 23.82
CA ASP A 227 3.57 -14.65 24.36
C ASP A 227 2.94 -15.55 23.29
N ILE A 228 3.30 -15.37 22.00
CA ILE A 228 2.85 -16.24 20.91
C ILE A 228 3.90 -17.34 20.66
N GLU A 229 3.64 -18.50 21.22
CA GLU A 229 4.53 -19.66 21.05
C GLU A 229 4.72 -20.02 19.57
N ASN A 230 5.97 -20.03 19.12
CA ASN A 230 6.34 -20.31 17.73
C ASN A 230 5.76 -19.34 16.68
N GLY A 231 5.25 -18.17 17.04
CA GLY A 231 4.65 -17.20 16.12
C GLY A 231 5.57 -16.90 14.92
N PHE A 232 6.82 -16.54 15.19
CA PHE A 232 7.82 -16.28 14.15
C PHE A 232 8.03 -17.46 13.17
N LEU A 233 8.04 -18.69 13.67
CA LEU A 233 8.24 -19.89 12.82
C LEU A 233 7.06 -20.12 11.88
N TYR A 234 5.85 -19.84 12.33
CA TYR A 234 4.66 -19.97 11.50
C TYR A 234 4.61 -18.91 10.41
N GLU A 235 4.96 -17.69 10.74
CA GLU A 235 5.03 -16.62 9.74
C GLU A 235 6.13 -16.90 8.70
N LEU A 236 7.26 -17.40 9.12
CA LEU A 236 8.32 -17.81 8.21
C LEU A 236 7.86 -18.95 7.30
N ALA A 237 7.16 -19.95 7.84
CA ALA A 237 6.60 -21.03 7.05
C ALA A 237 5.54 -20.53 6.07
N GLN A 238 4.67 -19.60 6.49
CA GLN A 238 3.68 -18.98 5.63
C GLN A 238 4.33 -18.16 4.51
N ALA A 239 5.35 -17.37 4.81
CA ALA A 239 6.11 -16.64 3.80
C ALA A 239 6.76 -17.56 2.77
N GLN A 240 7.33 -18.68 3.22
CA GLN A 240 7.88 -19.71 2.34
C GLN A 240 6.81 -20.34 1.46
N MET A 241 5.68 -20.75 2.03
CA MET A 241 4.55 -21.31 1.28
C MET A 241 4.01 -20.34 0.25
N SER A 242 3.85 -19.06 0.62
CA SER A 242 3.41 -18.02 -0.30
C SER A 242 4.35 -17.88 -1.49
N ARG A 243 5.65 -17.93 -1.28
CA ARG A 243 6.65 -17.87 -2.36
C ARG A 243 6.65 -19.10 -3.26
N GLU A 244 6.31 -20.26 -2.74
CA GLU A 244 6.18 -21.49 -3.55
C GLU A 244 4.91 -21.46 -4.41
N ILE A 245 3.81 -20.90 -3.88
CA ILE A 245 2.54 -20.79 -4.58
C ILE A 245 2.55 -19.61 -5.58
N PHE A 246 3.22 -18.50 -5.20
CA PHE A 246 3.29 -17.26 -5.97
C PHE A 246 4.75 -16.90 -6.27
N PRO A 247 5.43 -17.62 -7.16
CA PRO A 247 6.86 -17.43 -7.39
C PRO A 247 7.24 -16.07 -7.96
N ARG A 248 6.25 -15.26 -8.36
CA ARG A 248 6.39 -13.90 -8.86
C ARG A 248 6.30 -12.82 -7.78
N ALA A 249 5.89 -13.19 -6.59
CA ALA A 249 5.70 -12.23 -5.50
C ALA A 249 7.03 -11.82 -4.83
#